data_748bc52da6a20c61c16c323729ae6a89
#
_entry.id   748bc52da6a20c61c16c323729ae6a89
#
_cell.length_a   1.000
_cell.length_b   1.000
_cell.length_c   1.000
_cell.angle_alpha   90.00
_cell.angle_beta   90.00
_cell.angle_gamma   90.00
#
_symmetry.space_group_name_H-M   'P 1'
#
loop_
_entity.id
_entity.type
_entity.pdbx_description
1 polymer ?
#
loop_
_entity_poly.entity_id
_entity_poly.type
_entity_poly.pdbx_seq_one_letter_code
_entity_poly.pdbx_strand_id
1 'polypeptide(L)'
;MDTSRRNFLKASTATGLLAMTYAPGTLGAVGAKALEGGDRSVFSFCEMCSSRCPIEAKVVDGKTVFIQGNGKVGGTATSVCARGGSGHNQLYDPQRLVKPLIRIGERGENKWREASWDEALDLVAKKMLEIKEKYGPESFVFTAKSSQTHKLMTTFASAYGSPNCFSHLSCCPVTYQMVCTHMYGDAKLKRDFANAKYVVNFGHNLFEGIVIADAKKLAKMAAKEDTKLLVLDPRFSVVASKADEWLPVKPGTDLAFVLALIHTWIKNGTYDKEFIEKFTIGFDKVVEATKDTTPAWQENITGIPAKTLERIAGEIWKAAPKVIIDFGHNTTTTRAEYIRTRAIMTANAMMGNWEKKGGIFGGKKAKLYNTLAGEELIPEITNPDAAIKVPKTPRIDGAGEDGPNKFVGRSHGVLMQIPQAILSEKPYPVKGWFSIRFNHPINVAGTQTTIESLKKLDFIVCSDIYMSDFAI
;
A
#
# COMPACT_ATOMS: atom_id res chain seq x y z
N MET A 1 1.25 -20.09 39.45
CA MET A 1 2.22 -19.65 38.43
C MET A 1 1.41 -18.88 37.40
N ASP A 2 1.51 -17.59 37.49
CA ASP A 2 0.80 -16.69 36.56
C ASP A 2 1.57 -16.66 35.24
N THR A 3 1.15 -17.53 34.31
CA THR A 3 1.65 -17.55 32.94
C THR A 3 0.91 -16.53 32.14
N SER A 4 1.20 -15.24 32.37
CA SER A 4 0.65 -14.20 31.47
C SER A 4 1.08 -14.49 30.04
N ARG A 5 0.19 -14.26 29.06
CA ARG A 5 0.47 -14.37 27.62
C ARG A 5 1.79 -13.67 27.22
N ARG A 6 2.14 -12.63 27.96
CA ARG A 6 3.36 -11.85 27.81
C ARG A 6 4.62 -12.64 28.21
N ASN A 7 4.57 -13.45 29.27
CA ASN A 7 5.67 -14.33 29.68
C ASN A 7 5.86 -15.49 28.71
N PHE A 8 4.77 -16.02 28.14
CA PHE A 8 4.84 -17.01 27.08
C PHE A 8 5.49 -16.43 25.79
N LEU A 9 5.16 -15.18 25.42
CA LEU A 9 5.78 -14.50 24.29
C LEU A 9 7.27 -14.17 24.53
N LYS A 10 7.64 -13.82 25.77
CA LYS A 10 9.05 -13.63 26.14
C LYS A 10 9.81 -14.95 26.04
N ALA A 11 9.22 -16.04 26.51
CA ALA A 11 9.80 -17.38 26.40
C ALA A 11 9.90 -17.83 24.95
N SER A 12 8.85 -17.65 24.13
CA SER A 12 8.86 -18.03 22.73
C SER A 12 9.77 -17.15 21.87
N THR A 13 9.95 -15.86 22.21
CA THR A 13 10.92 -14.99 21.53
C THR A 13 12.37 -15.34 21.95
N ALA A 14 12.59 -15.64 23.21
CA ALA A 14 13.89 -16.13 23.71
C ALA A 14 14.22 -17.52 23.14
N THR A 15 13.24 -18.44 23.09
CA THR A 15 13.40 -19.77 22.50
C THR A 15 13.56 -19.70 20.98
N GLY A 16 12.87 -18.80 20.31
CA GLY A 16 13.04 -18.54 18.87
C GLY A 16 14.40 -17.91 18.54
N LEU A 17 14.90 -16.99 19.36
CA LEU A 17 16.26 -16.47 19.24
C LEU A 17 17.34 -17.51 19.63
N LEU A 18 17.07 -18.30 20.64
CA LEU A 18 17.95 -19.44 21.04
C LEU A 18 17.94 -20.56 20.00
N ALA A 19 16.77 -20.85 19.37
CA ALA A 19 16.71 -21.80 18.25
C ALA A 19 17.44 -21.28 17.01
N MET A 20 17.46 -19.97 16.78
CA MET A 20 18.27 -19.34 15.72
C MET A 20 19.76 -19.27 16.05
N THR A 21 20.15 -19.32 17.37
CA THR A 21 21.53 -19.30 17.78
C THR A 21 22.09 -20.68 18.14
N TYR A 22 21.22 -21.67 18.44
CA TYR A 22 21.63 -23.02 18.88
C TYR A 22 21.26 -24.17 17.96
N ALA A 23 20.67 -23.90 16.81
CA ALA A 23 20.54 -24.88 15.72
C ALA A 23 21.40 -24.49 14.50
N PRO A 24 22.74 -24.45 14.65
CA PRO A 24 23.57 -24.32 13.43
C PRO A 24 23.66 -25.61 12.64
N GLY A 25 22.97 -26.68 13.09
CA GLY A 25 23.34 -28.03 12.65
C GLY A 25 22.45 -28.71 11.61
N THR A 26 21.19 -28.32 11.40
CA THR A 26 20.35 -29.14 10.47
C THR A 26 19.64 -28.35 9.38
N LEU A 27 18.97 -27.26 9.69
CA LEU A 27 18.36 -26.43 8.62
C LEU A 27 19.35 -25.39 8.07
N GLY A 28 20.24 -24.87 8.93
CA GLY A 28 21.33 -23.99 8.52
C GLY A 28 22.40 -24.73 7.71
N ALA A 29 22.72 -25.97 8.05
CA ALA A 29 23.73 -26.76 7.36
C ALA A 29 23.27 -27.28 6.01
N VAL A 30 21.99 -27.64 5.83
CA VAL A 30 21.45 -27.98 4.49
C VAL A 30 21.42 -26.72 3.61
N GLY A 31 21.06 -25.58 4.16
CA GLY A 31 21.18 -24.32 3.45
C GLY A 31 22.62 -23.90 3.16
N ALA A 32 23.52 -24.03 4.15
CA ALA A 32 24.93 -23.67 3.99
C ALA A 32 25.65 -24.61 3.02
N LYS A 33 25.42 -25.92 3.10
CA LYS A 33 26.02 -26.88 2.17
C LYS A 33 25.52 -26.73 0.72
N ALA A 34 24.24 -26.39 0.55
CA ALA A 34 23.70 -26.02 -0.77
C ALA A 34 24.28 -24.68 -1.29
N LEU A 35 24.84 -23.86 -0.38
CA LEU A 35 25.46 -22.59 -0.72
C LEU A 35 26.98 -22.70 -0.98
N GLU A 36 27.63 -23.75 -0.46
CA GLU A 36 29.08 -24.02 -0.66
C GLU A 36 29.41 -24.52 -2.10
N GLY A 37 28.44 -25.16 -2.77
CA GLY A 37 28.57 -25.54 -4.17
C GLY A 37 28.17 -24.44 -5.14
N GLY A 38 28.00 -23.22 -4.63
CA GLY A 38 27.39 -22.28 -5.45
C GLY A 38 28.20 -21.26 -6.09
N ASP A 39 27.69 -20.87 -7.03
CA ASP A 39 28.33 -20.08 -7.98
C ASP A 39 28.28 -18.60 -7.60
N ARG A 40 27.16 -18.07 -7.10
CA ARG A 40 27.11 -16.64 -6.78
C ARG A 40 25.92 -16.22 -5.93
N SER A 41 26.10 -15.07 -5.25
CA SER A 41 25.02 -14.25 -4.70
C SER A 41 24.68 -13.11 -5.64
N VAL A 42 23.39 -12.92 -5.90
CA VAL A 42 22.88 -11.80 -6.69
C VAL A 42 22.10 -10.87 -5.76
N PHE A 43 22.45 -9.59 -5.78
CA PHE A 43 21.77 -8.59 -4.99
C PHE A 43 20.71 -7.87 -5.82
N SER A 44 19.51 -7.74 -5.27
CA SER A 44 18.38 -7.13 -5.96
C SER A 44 17.36 -6.57 -4.95
N PHE A 45 16.17 -6.24 -5.44
CA PHE A 45 15.04 -5.80 -4.64
C PHE A 45 13.83 -6.71 -4.87
N CYS A 46 13.10 -7.00 -3.79
CA CYS A 46 11.82 -7.67 -3.88
C CYS A 46 10.76 -6.71 -4.43
N GLU A 47 10.13 -7.07 -5.53
CA GLU A 47 9.08 -6.26 -6.19
C GLU A 47 7.65 -6.77 -5.91
N MET A 48 7.46 -7.70 -4.96
CA MET A 48 6.11 -8.22 -4.64
C MET A 48 5.18 -7.20 -4.00
N CYS A 49 5.75 -6.21 -3.27
CA CYS A 49 4.97 -5.13 -2.67
C CYS A 49 5.75 -3.80 -2.66
N SER A 50 5.12 -2.74 -2.16
CA SER A 50 5.71 -1.40 -2.09
C SER A 50 6.90 -1.27 -1.12
N SER A 51 7.15 -2.27 -0.27
CA SER A 51 8.28 -2.24 0.68
C SER A 51 9.64 -2.34 0.00
N ARG A 52 9.74 -2.94 -1.20
CA ARG A 52 10.97 -3.07 -1.99
C ARG A 52 12.16 -3.50 -1.15
N CYS A 53 11.98 -4.56 -0.36
CA CYS A 53 13.02 -5.07 0.52
C CYS A 53 14.27 -5.42 -0.29
N PRO A 54 15.47 -4.94 0.07
CA PRO A 54 16.72 -5.40 -0.51
C PRO A 54 16.89 -6.89 -0.24
N ILE A 55 17.19 -7.66 -1.26
CA ILE A 55 17.34 -9.12 -1.19
C ILE A 55 18.70 -9.56 -1.68
N GLU A 56 19.13 -10.70 -1.17
CA GLU A 56 20.21 -11.51 -1.68
C GLU A 56 19.63 -12.84 -2.16
N ALA A 57 19.79 -13.13 -3.44
CA ALA A 57 19.40 -14.39 -4.05
C ALA A 57 20.64 -15.27 -4.22
N LYS A 58 20.57 -16.51 -3.75
CA LYS A 58 21.60 -17.51 -3.95
C LYS A 58 21.31 -18.29 -5.21
N VAL A 59 22.30 -18.34 -6.09
CA VAL A 59 22.22 -19.02 -7.39
C VAL A 59 23.20 -20.18 -7.38
N VAL A 60 22.70 -21.38 -7.65
CA VAL A 60 23.48 -22.64 -7.78
C VAL A 60 23.11 -23.25 -9.13
N ASP A 61 24.10 -23.61 -9.94
CA ASP A 61 23.90 -24.16 -11.27
C ASP A 61 22.93 -23.33 -12.13
N GLY A 62 23.06 -21.98 -12.07
CA GLY A 62 22.19 -21.05 -12.81
C GLY A 62 20.77 -20.89 -12.27
N LYS A 63 20.40 -21.59 -11.18
CA LYS A 63 19.06 -21.53 -10.58
C LYS A 63 19.06 -20.80 -9.25
N THR A 64 18.09 -19.92 -9.03
CA THR A 64 17.86 -19.30 -7.73
C THR A 64 17.25 -20.33 -6.77
N VAL A 65 18.00 -20.70 -5.74
CA VAL A 65 17.60 -21.72 -4.75
C VAL A 65 17.14 -21.13 -3.43
N PHE A 66 17.53 -19.89 -3.12
CA PHE A 66 17.20 -19.26 -1.86
C PHE A 66 17.18 -17.73 -1.98
N ILE A 67 16.25 -17.08 -1.30
CA ILE A 67 16.15 -15.62 -1.23
C ILE A 67 16.08 -15.19 0.24
N GLN A 68 16.97 -14.28 0.63
CA GLN A 68 17.00 -13.68 1.96
C GLN A 68 17.10 -12.16 1.88
N GLY A 69 16.97 -11.50 3.04
CA GLY A 69 17.24 -10.06 3.14
C GLY A 69 18.72 -9.78 2.94
N ASN A 70 19.04 -8.68 2.26
CA ASN A 70 20.43 -8.29 2.02
C ASN A 70 21.07 -7.73 3.29
N GLY A 71 21.91 -8.54 3.95
CA GLY A 71 22.61 -8.17 5.18
C GLY A 71 23.65 -7.06 5.03
N LYS A 72 24.05 -6.70 3.80
CA LYS A 72 25.01 -5.62 3.52
C LYS A 72 24.34 -4.22 3.56
N VAL A 73 23.00 -4.18 3.53
CA VAL A 73 22.25 -2.92 3.64
C VAL A 73 21.89 -2.72 5.12
N GLY A 74 22.30 -1.57 5.68
CA GLY A 74 22.04 -1.25 7.08
C GLY A 74 20.57 -1.06 7.45
N GLY A 75 20.25 -1.07 8.75
CA GLY A 75 18.93 -0.76 9.28
C GLY A 75 17.94 -1.93 9.24
N THR A 76 16.66 -1.62 9.08
CA THR A 76 15.58 -2.62 9.07
C THR A 76 15.44 -3.38 7.74
N ALA A 77 16.21 -2.99 6.72
CA ALA A 77 16.17 -3.55 5.38
C ALA A 77 16.82 -4.94 5.25
N THR A 78 17.41 -5.47 6.33
CA THR A 78 18.11 -6.77 6.36
C THR A 78 17.18 -7.99 6.35
N SER A 79 15.88 -7.81 6.23
CA SER A 79 14.91 -8.91 6.30
C SER A 79 13.92 -8.86 5.17
N VAL A 80 13.44 -10.03 4.79
CA VAL A 80 12.38 -10.24 3.81
C VAL A 80 11.22 -10.99 4.48
N CYS A 81 9.98 -10.77 4.06
CA CYS A 81 8.83 -11.56 4.54
C CYS A 81 8.76 -12.92 3.85
N ALA A 82 7.89 -13.81 4.35
CA ALA A 82 7.69 -15.14 3.78
C ALA A 82 7.41 -15.09 2.27
N ARG A 83 6.59 -14.13 1.78
CA ARG A 83 6.33 -13.96 0.34
C ARG A 83 7.59 -13.63 -0.45
N GLY A 84 8.43 -12.71 0.08
CA GLY A 84 9.68 -12.37 -0.59
C GLY A 84 10.69 -13.50 -0.55
N GLY A 85 10.79 -14.23 0.57
CA GLY A 85 11.65 -15.41 0.72
C GLY A 85 11.23 -16.55 -0.20
N SER A 86 9.92 -16.73 -0.43
CA SER A 86 9.40 -17.76 -1.36
C SER A 86 9.36 -17.31 -2.83
N GLY A 87 9.90 -16.12 -3.15
CA GLY A 87 9.83 -15.54 -4.49
C GLY A 87 10.44 -16.40 -5.60
N HIS A 88 11.43 -17.24 -5.27
CA HIS A 88 12.01 -18.19 -6.22
C HIS A 88 11.00 -19.24 -6.73
N ASN A 89 9.98 -19.59 -5.94
CA ASN A 89 8.93 -20.50 -6.37
C ASN A 89 8.14 -19.95 -7.57
N GLN A 90 7.94 -18.63 -7.64
CA GLN A 90 7.30 -18.01 -8.81
C GLN A 90 8.14 -18.07 -10.09
N LEU A 91 9.48 -18.16 -9.96
CA LEU A 91 10.36 -18.26 -11.13
C LEU A 91 10.22 -19.60 -11.83
N TYR A 92 9.99 -20.67 -11.06
CA TYR A 92 9.97 -22.05 -11.53
C TYR A 92 8.58 -22.69 -11.49
N ASP A 93 7.54 -21.88 -11.28
CA ASP A 93 6.16 -22.35 -11.31
C ASP A 93 5.81 -22.84 -12.74
N PRO A 94 5.29 -24.08 -12.88
CA PRO A 94 4.91 -24.61 -14.18
C PRO A 94 3.83 -23.81 -14.90
N GLN A 95 3.02 -23.04 -14.16
CA GLN A 95 1.97 -22.20 -14.72
C GLN A 95 2.47 -20.80 -15.13
N ARG A 96 3.76 -20.50 -14.87
CA ARG A 96 4.33 -19.21 -15.23
C ARG A 96 4.43 -19.08 -16.75
N LEU A 97 3.97 -17.93 -17.25
CA LEU A 97 4.12 -17.56 -18.65
C LEU A 97 5.60 -17.26 -18.93
N VAL A 98 6.18 -17.98 -19.89
CA VAL A 98 7.60 -17.86 -20.26
C VAL A 98 7.79 -17.37 -21.71
N LYS A 99 6.70 -17.29 -22.47
CA LYS A 99 6.67 -16.79 -23.84
C LYS A 99 5.49 -15.85 -24.05
N PRO A 100 5.57 -14.94 -25.02
CA PRO A 100 4.42 -14.18 -25.46
C PRO A 100 3.31 -15.08 -26.00
N LEU A 101 2.07 -14.70 -25.75
CA LEU A 101 0.88 -15.38 -26.24
C LEU A 101 0.04 -14.42 -27.06
N ILE A 102 -0.40 -14.86 -28.23
CA ILE A 102 -1.34 -14.13 -29.10
C ILE A 102 -2.68 -14.86 -29.07
N ARG A 103 -3.76 -14.11 -28.82
CA ARG A 103 -5.11 -14.66 -28.80
C ARG A 103 -5.54 -15.12 -30.18
N ILE A 104 -6.14 -16.32 -30.24
CA ILE A 104 -6.70 -16.92 -31.47
C ILE A 104 -8.20 -17.19 -31.36
N GLY A 105 -8.81 -16.97 -30.19
CA GLY A 105 -10.24 -17.11 -29.94
C GLY A 105 -10.87 -15.80 -29.48
N GLU A 106 -12.17 -15.87 -29.18
CA GLU A 106 -12.89 -14.76 -28.58
C GLU A 106 -12.42 -14.50 -27.14
N ARG A 107 -12.63 -13.26 -26.65
CA ARG A 107 -12.33 -12.91 -25.26
C ARG A 107 -13.20 -13.72 -24.32
N GLY A 108 -12.55 -14.35 -23.34
CA GLY A 108 -13.18 -15.28 -22.40
C GLY A 108 -13.05 -16.75 -22.78
N GLU A 109 -12.70 -17.08 -24.04
CA GLU A 109 -12.49 -18.47 -24.48
C GLU A 109 -11.15 -19.07 -24.03
N ASN A 110 -10.21 -18.25 -23.59
CA ASN A 110 -8.87 -18.65 -23.18
C ASN A 110 -8.10 -19.48 -24.24
N LYS A 111 -8.23 -19.10 -25.51
CA LYS A 111 -7.55 -19.74 -26.64
C LYS A 111 -6.37 -18.90 -27.11
N TRP A 112 -5.17 -19.48 -27.06
CA TRP A 112 -3.92 -18.78 -27.29
C TRP A 112 -2.97 -19.60 -28.16
N ARG A 113 -2.07 -18.93 -28.88
CA ARG A 113 -0.89 -19.51 -29.47
C ARG A 113 0.38 -18.82 -28.95
N GLU A 114 1.46 -19.56 -28.84
CA GLU A 114 2.77 -18.98 -28.57
C GLU A 114 3.26 -18.11 -29.74
N ALA A 115 4.02 -17.08 -29.43
CA ALA A 115 4.64 -16.18 -30.39
C ALA A 115 6.10 -15.90 -29.99
N SER A 116 6.89 -15.40 -30.93
CA SER A 116 8.19 -14.81 -30.62
C SER A 116 7.98 -13.41 -29.99
N TRP A 117 9.04 -12.89 -29.33
CA TRP A 117 9.02 -11.53 -28.83
C TRP A 117 8.91 -10.51 -29.96
N ASP A 118 9.61 -10.72 -31.09
CA ASP A 118 9.55 -9.80 -32.23
C ASP A 118 8.13 -9.74 -32.80
N GLU A 119 7.51 -10.90 -33.05
CA GLU A 119 6.12 -10.96 -33.51
C GLU A 119 5.14 -10.26 -32.56
N ALA A 120 5.28 -10.49 -31.25
CA ALA A 120 4.39 -9.90 -30.26
C ALA A 120 4.58 -8.39 -30.15
N LEU A 121 5.82 -7.90 -30.15
CA LEU A 121 6.12 -6.47 -30.07
C LEU A 121 5.70 -5.73 -31.35
N ASP A 122 5.91 -6.30 -32.53
CA ASP A 122 5.45 -5.74 -33.80
C ASP A 122 3.91 -5.61 -33.84
N LEU A 123 3.21 -6.66 -33.38
CA LEU A 123 1.75 -6.61 -33.27
C LEU A 123 1.29 -5.51 -32.32
N VAL A 124 1.92 -5.39 -31.14
CA VAL A 124 1.58 -4.34 -30.16
C VAL A 124 1.83 -2.96 -30.74
N ALA A 125 3.00 -2.72 -31.33
CA ALA A 125 3.35 -1.43 -31.91
C ALA A 125 2.37 -1.07 -33.04
N LYS A 126 2.08 -1.99 -33.96
CA LYS A 126 1.14 -1.79 -35.06
C LYS A 126 -0.25 -1.42 -34.55
N LYS A 127 -0.79 -2.20 -33.62
CA LYS A 127 -2.14 -1.95 -33.08
C LYS A 127 -2.26 -0.65 -32.29
N MET A 128 -1.24 -0.30 -31.53
CA MET A 128 -1.19 0.97 -30.84
C MET A 128 -1.15 2.15 -31.81
N LEU A 129 -0.38 2.08 -32.89
CA LEU A 129 -0.31 3.11 -33.94
C LEU A 129 -1.63 3.22 -34.70
N GLU A 130 -2.26 2.10 -35.08
CA GLU A 130 -3.60 2.10 -35.73
C GLU A 130 -4.66 2.81 -34.86
N ILE A 131 -4.69 2.53 -33.55
CA ILE A 131 -5.63 3.19 -32.61
C ILE A 131 -5.30 4.69 -32.48
N LYS A 132 -4.04 5.04 -32.38
CA LYS A 132 -3.59 6.43 -32.28
C LYS A 132 -3.98 7.23 -33.53
N GLU A 133 -3.80 6.66 -34.69
CA GLU A 133 -4.14 7.31 -35.98
C GLU A 133 -5.66 7.50 -36.13
N LYS A 134 -6.44 6.47 -35.77
CA LYS A 134 -7.89 6.47 -36.00
C LYS A 134 -8.67 7.26 -34.95
N TYR A 135 -8.26 7.22 -33.68
CA TYR A 135 -9.07 7.73 -32.56
C TYR A 135 -8.34 8.77 -31.69
N GLY A 136 -7.06 9.03 -31.95
CA GLY A 136 -6.21 9.85 -31.10
C GLY A 136 -5.47 9.06 -30.02
N PRO A 137 -4.32 9.58 -29.53
CA PRO A 137 -3.51 8.90 -28.53
C PRO A 137 -4.21 8.76 -27.17
N GLU A 138 -5.16 9.64 -26.85
CA GLU A 138 -5.98 9.59 -25.62
C GLU A 138 -6.91 8.38 -25.58
N SER A 139 -7.17 7.73 -26.70
CA SER A 139 -8.02 6.53 -26.79
C SER A 139 -7.35 5.26 -26.24
N PHE A 140 -6.14 5.38 -25.71
CA PHE A 140 -5.40 4.27 -25.13
C PHE A 140 -5.17 4.47 -23.61
N VAL A 141 -5.54 3.46 -22.81
CA VAL A 141 -5.38 3.45 -21.34
C VAL A 141 -4.18 2.59 -20.95
N PHE A 142 -3.47 3.04 -19.95
CA PHE A 142 -2.32 2.36 -19.36
C PHE A 142 -2.55 2.15 -17.87
N THR A 143 -2.36 0.91 -17.39
CA THR A 143 -2.42 0.60 -15.97
C THR A 143 -1.19 -0.16 -15.52
N ALA A 144 -0.65 0.19 -14.36
CA ALA A 144 0.47 -0.52 -13.79
C ALA A 144 0.38 -0.58 -12.26
N LYS A 145 0.97 -1.62 -11.68
CA LYS A 145 1.22 -1.64 -10.24
C LYS A 145 2.12 -0.47 -9.86
N SER A 146 1.85 0.14 -8.70
CA SER A 146 2.69 1.20 -8.12
C SER A 146 4.09 0.71 -7.77
N SER A 147 5.02 0.87 -8.71
CA SER A 147 6.42 0.47 -8.59
C SER A 147 7.27 1.29 -9.57
N GLN A 148 8.51 0.91 -9.82
CA GLN A 148 9.30 1.47 -10.91
C GLN A 148 8.62 1.26 -12.27
N THR A 149 7.94 0.12 -12.42
CA THR A 149 7.13 -0.17 -13.61
C THR A 149 6.07 0.91 -13.89
N HIS A 150 5.43 1.46 -12.83
CA HIS A 150 4.47 2.55 -13.02
C HIS A 150 5.14 3.83 -13.54
N LYS A 151 6.31 4.17 -13.02
CA LYS A 151 7.05 5.36 -13.49
C LYS A 151 7.42 5.21 -14.99
N LEU A 152 7.94 4.05 -15.37
CA LEU A 152 8.25 3.73 -16.77
C LEU A 152 6.99 3.78 -17.64
N MET A 153 5.89 3.19 -17.17
CA MET A 153 4.61 3.22 -17.92
C MET A 153 4.07 4.64 -18.07
N THR A 154 4.20 5.50 -17.05
CA THR A 154 3.78 6.90 -17.13
C THR A 154 4.58 7.66 -18.19
N THR A 155 5.89 7.43 -18.23
CA THR A 155 6.77 8.02 -19.25
C THR A 155 6.39 7.54 -20.66
N PHE A 156 6.19 6.23 -20.81
CA PHE A 156 5.75 5.64 -22.09
C PHE A 156 4.39 6.17 -22.55
N ALA A 157 3.40 6.22 -21.65
CA ALA A 157 2.08 6.78 -21.96
C ALA A 157 2.15 8.23 -22.40
N SER A 158 2.98 9.05 -21.73
CA SER A 158 3.20 10.45 -22.10
C SER A 158 3.90 10.58 -23.45
N ALA A 159 4.88 9.75 -23.75
CA ALA A 159 5.56 9.73 -25.06
C ALA A 159 4.62 9.28 -26.19
N TYR A 160 3.74 8.33 -25.91
CA TYR A 160 2.67 7.92 -26.84
C TYR A 160 1.67 9.05 -27.07
N GLY A 161 1.45 9.93 -26.09
CA GLY A 161 0.55 11.08 -26.12
C GLY A 161 -0.74 10.86 -25.33
N SER A 162 -0.86 9.78 -24.54
CA SER A 162 -2.06 9.52 -23.74
C SER A 162 -1.94 10.12 -22.34
N PRO A 163 -2.99 10.82 -21.85
CA PRO A 163 -3.08 11.25 -20.45
C PRO A 163 -3.49 10.10 -19.51
N ASN A 164 -3.95 8.97 -20.05
CA ASN A 164 -4.65 7.91 -19.34
C ASN A 164 -3.71 6.86 -18.76
N CYS A 165 -2.87 7.25 -17.80
CA CYS A 165 -2.04 6.32 -17.05
C CYS A 165 -2.50 6.25 -15.58
N PHE A 166 -2.81 5.04 -15.11
CA PHE A 166 -3.39 4.78 -13.80
C PHE A 166 -2.55 3.79 -13.00
N SER A 167 -2.64 3.88 -11.67
CA SER A 167 -2.02 2.89 -10.79
C SER A 167 -2.96 2.43 -9.67
N HIS A 168 -2.69 1.26 -9.11
CA HIS A 168 -3.49 0.70 -8.01
C HIS A 168 -3.48 1.56 -6.74
N LEU A 169 -2.61 2.55 -6.62
CA LEU A 169 -2.58 3.43 -5.44
C LEU A 169 -3.89 4.19 -5.23
N SER A 170 -4.68 4.40 -6.28
CA SER A 170 -6.01 4.98 -6.15
C SER A 170 -6.98 4.13 -5.29
N CYS A 171 -6.77 2.82 -5.23
CA CYS A 171 -7.54 1.89 -4.39
C CYS A 171 -6.80 1.52 -3.09
N CYS A 172 -5.67 2.16 -2.79
CA CYS A 172 -4.84 1.82 -1.64
C CYS A 172 -4.71 3.00 -0.68
N PRO A 173 -3.74 3.93 -0.78
CA PRO A 173 -3.55 4.98 0.22
C PRO A 173 -4.08 6.36 -0.20
N VAL A 174 -4.79 6.51 -1.31
CA VAL A 174 -5.15 7.84 -1.84
C VAL A 174 -5.92 8.67 -0.81
N THR A 175 -6.96 8.11 -0.19
CA THR A 175 -7.76 8.82 0.81
C THR A 175 -6.90 9.28 1.99
N TYR A 176 -6.06 8.39 2.51
CA TYR A 176 -5.10 8.72 3.55
C TYR A 176 -4.14 9.84 3.12
N GLN A 177 -3.56 9.73 1.91
CA GLN A 177 -2.64 10.75 1.39
C GLN A 177 -3.33 12.11 1.23
N MET A 178 -4.58 12.13 0.77
CA MET A 178 -5.37 13.36 0.66
C MET A 178 -5.58 14.01 2.02
N VAL A 179 -6.01 13.23 3.02
CA VAL A 179 -6.21 13.75 4.39
C VAL A 179 -4.92 14.29 4.97
N CYS A 180 -3.82 13.54 4.85
CA CYS A 180 -2.51 13.98 5.35
C CYS A 180 -2.05 15.27 4.65
N THR A 181 -2.22 15.38 3.34
CA THR A 181 -1.89 16.60 2.60
C THR A 181 -2.74 17.79 3.05
N HIS A 182 -4.05 17.59 3.25
CA HIS A 182 -4.96 18.66 3.67
C HIS A 182 -4.73 19.11 5.11
N MET A 183 -4.36 18.17 6.01
CA MET A 183 -4.19 18.48 7.43
C MET A 183 -2.76 18.88 7.82
N TYR A 184 -1.77 18.27 7.19
CA TYR A 184 -0.36 18.42 7.57
C TYR A 184 0.55 18.92 6.45
N GLY A 185 0.03 19.11 5.24
CA GLY A 185 0.83 19.50 4.08
C GLY A 185 1.75 18.41 3.51
N ASP A 186 1.71 17.19 4.04
CA ASP A 186 2.54 16.07 3.60
C ASP A 186 1.70 14.80 3.38
N ALA A 187 1.80 14.21 2.21
CA ALA A 187 1.07 13.00 1.83
C ALA A 187 1.57 11.71 2.53
N LYS A 188 2.71 11.75 3.20
CA LYS A 188 3.34 10.55 3.77
C LYS A 188 3.83 10.79 5.18
N LEU A 189 3.07 10.34 6.16
CA LEU A 189 3.47 10.39 7.55
C LEU A 189 4.27 9.14 7.94
N LYS A 190 5.24 9.31 8.81
CA LYS A 190 6.01 8.25 9.45
C LYS A 190 5.58 8.08 10.88
N ARG A 191 5.58 6.86 11.37
CA ARG A 191 5.23 6.48 12.73
C ARG A 191 6.46 5.96 13.46
N ASP A 192 6.78 6.55 14.60
CA ASP A 192 7.90 6.11 15.42
C ASP A 192 7.49 5.03 16.44
N PHE A 193 7.00 3.91 15.93
CA PHE A 193 6.57 2.79 16.76
C PHE A 193 7.62 2.34 17.80
N ALA A 194 8.90 2.39 17.44
CA ALA A 194 9.97 1.90 18.31
C ALA A 194 10.08 2.66 19.65
N ASN A 195 9.66 3.92 19.67
CA ASN A 195 9.72 4.80 20.84
C ASN A 195 8.34 5.14 21.42
N ALA A 196 7.24 4.65 20.81
CA ALA A 196 5.90 4.85 21.32
C ALA A 196 5.69 4.12 22.65
N LYS A 197 4.85 4.69 23.53
CA LYS A 197 4.40 4.10 24.79
C LYS A 197 3.00 3.50 24.67
N TYR A 198 2.16 4.07 23.83
CA TYR A 198 0.82 3.58 23.55
C TYR A 198 0.55 3.63 22.05
N VAL A 199 0.09 2.52 21.49
CA VAL A 199 -0.34 2.45 20.09
C VAL A 199 -1.78 1.97 20.03
N VAL A 200 -2.65 2.75 19.40
CA VAL A 200 -4.00 2.34 19.03
C VAL A 200 -3.96 1.95 17.56
N ASN A 201 -4.24 0.70 17.27
CA ASN A 201 -4.19 0.13 15.93
C ASN A 201 -5.60 -0.19 15.43
N PHE A 202 -6.02 0.46 14.36
CA PHE A 202 -7.30 0.23 13.69
C PHE A 202 -7.14 -0.73 12.51
N GLY A 203 -7.29 -2.03 12.76
CA GLY A 203 -7.30 -3.05 11.71
C GLY A 203 -6.02 -3.17 10.88
N HIS A 204 -4.91 -2.58 11.33
CA HIS A 204 -3.64 -2.60 10.60
C HIS A 204 -2.81 -3.82 10.96
N ASN A 205 -3.04 -4.93 10.28
CA ASN A 205 -2.36 -6.18 10.54
C ASN A 205 -0.93 -6.23 9.96
N LEU A 206 -0.05 -5.41 10.53
CA LEU A 206 1.35 -5.27 10.11
C LEU A 206 2.15 -6.58 10.11
N PHE A 207 1.76 -7.56 10.95
CA PHE A 207 2.51 -8.82 11.06
C PHE A 207 2.18 -9.83 9.96
N GLU A 208 1.14 -9.61 9.17
CA GLU A 208 0.78 -10.47 8.02
C GLU A 208 1.29 -9.95 6.68
N GLY A 209 2.26 -9.03 6.66
CA GLY A 209 2.98 -9.05 5.44
C GLY A 209 3.27 -7.89 4.55
N ILE A 210 3.02 -6.67 4.93
CA ILE A 210 3.60 -5.52 4.22
C ILE A 210 4.29 -4.59 5.22
N VAL A 211 5.28 -3.80 4.73
CA VAL A 211 6.02 -2.84 5.55
C VAL A 211 6.76 -3.48 6.72
N ILE A 212 7.62 -4.46 6.44
CA ILE A 212 8.42 -5.20 7.43
C ILE A 212 9.15 -4.29 8.41
N ALA A 213 9.63 -3.13 7.96
CA ALA A 213 10.31 -2.18 8.81
C ALA A 213 9.42 -1.69 9.97
N ASP A 214 8.15 -1.38 9.68
CA ASP A 214 7.19 -0.94 10.69
C ASP A 214 6.74 -2.12 11.56
N ALA A 215 6.54 -3.30 10.96
CA ALA A 215 6.23 -4.52 11.71
C ALA A 215 7.30 -4.84 12.77
N LYS A 216 8.59 -4.76 12.41
CA LYS A 216 9.70 -4.96 13.35
C LYS A 216 9.72 -3.91 14.47
N LYS A 217 9.45 -2.64 14.16
CA LYS A 217 9.40 -1.57 15.17
C LYS A 217 8.24 -1.76 16.13
N LEU A 218 7.05 -2.12 15.59
CA LEU A 218 5.87 -2.41 16.40
C LEU A 218 6.10 -3.62 17.30
N ALA A 219 6.69 -4.70 16.78
CA ALA A 219 7.02 -5.88 17.57
C ALA A 219 8.00 -5.57 18.71
N LYS A 220 9.04 -4.76 18.44
CA LYS A 220 9.97 -4.30 19.48
C LYS A 220 9.29 -3.44 20.55
N MET A 221 8.34 -2.61 20.15
CA MET A 221 7.53 -1.82 21.07
C MET A 221 6.65 -2.72 21.93
N ALA A 222 5.86 -3.58 21.31
CA ALA A 222 4.94 -4.49 22.01
C ALA A 222 5.62 -5.49 22.97
N ALA A 223 6.92 -5.73 22.82
CA ALA A 223 7.70 -6.57 23.71
C ALA A 223 8.18 -5.88 25.00
N LYS A 224 8.01 -4.54 25.11
CA LYS A 224 8.43 -3.79 26.30
C LYS A 224 7.34 -3.79 27.36
N GLU A 225 7.72 -3.83 28.65
CA GLU A 225 6.76 -3.86 29.76
C GLU A 225 5.99 -2.55 29.96
N ASP A 226 6.64 -1.44 29.64
CA ASP A 226 6.13 -0.09 29.85
C ASP A 226 5.42 0.50 28.63
N THR A 227 4.93 -0.37 27.75
CA THR A 227 4.21 0.01 26.52
C THR A 227 2.88 -0.72 26.41
N LYS A 228 1.94 -0.16 25.68
CA LYS A 228 0.64 -0.78 25.43
C LYS A 228 0.28 -0.76 23.93
N LEU A 229 -0.11 -1.90 23.40
CA LEU A 229 -0.69 -2.08 22.08
C LEU A 229 -2.18 -2.42 22.23
N LEU A 230 -3.03 -1.48 21.86
CA LEU A 230 -4.47 -1.68 21.72
C LEU A 230 -4.81 -1.93 20.25
N VAL A 231 -5.54 -3.00 19.97
CA VAL A 231 -6.01 -3.32 18.61
C VAL A 231 -7.52 -3.32 18.54
N LEU A 232 -8.09 -2.48 17.67
CA LEU A 232 -9.49 -2.51 17.28
C LEU A 232 -9.56 -3.21 15.91
N ASP A 233 -10.05 -4.44 15.89
CA ASP A 233 -10.15 -5.23 14.65
C ASP A 233 -11.34 -6.20 14.80
N PRO A 234 -12.27 -6.26 13.85
CA PRO A 234 -13.34 -7.25 13.88
C PRO A 234 -12.84 -8.70 13.95
N ARG A 235 -11.65 -8.94 13.39
CA ARG A 235 -10.97 -10.22 13.35
C ARG A 235 -9.86 -10.28 14.40
N PHE A 236 -9.75 -11.43 15.08
CA PHE A 236 -8.59 -11.72 15.92
C PHE A 236 -7.36 -12.01 15.05
N SER A 237 -6.79 -10.94 14.50
CA SER A 237 -5.66 -10.96 13.57
C SER A 237 -4.33 -11.28 14.28
N VAL A 238 -3.26 -11.51 13.50
CA VAL A 238 -1.94 -11.77 14.09
C VAL A 238 -1.44 -10.59 14.93
N VAL A 239 -1.76 -9.34 14.56
CA VAL A 239 -1.48 -8.19 15.42
C VAL A 239 -2.32 -8.22 16.69
N ALA A 240 -3.61 -8.55 16.58
CA ALA A 240 -4.51 -8.66 17.72
C ALA A 240 -4.03 -9.75 18.71
N SER A 241 -3.53 -10.87 18.22
CA SER A 241 -2.99 -11.95 19.08
C SER A 241 -1.74 -11.57 19.89
N LYS A 242 -1.11 -10.46 19.53
CA LYS A 242 0.09 -9.94 20.20
C LYS A 242 -0.16 -8.60 20.92
N ALA A 243 -1.40 -8.13 20.89
CA ALA A 243 -1.82 -6.92 21.57
C ALA A 243 -1.96 -7.16 23.08
N ASP A 244 -1.75 -6.11 23.87
CA ASP A 244 -2.10 -6.11 25.30
C ASP A 244 -3.61 -6.13 25.48
N GLU A 245 -4.35 -5.53 24.52
CA GLU A 245 -5.80 -5.53 24.52
C GLU A 245 -6.34 -5.56 23.08
N TRP A 246 -7.32 -6.43 22.82
CA TRP A 246 -8.04 -6.48 21.57
C TRP A 246 -9.53 -6.23 21.80
N LEU A 247 -10.07 -5.31 21.00
CA LEU A 247 -11.47 -4.95 21.00
C LEU A 247 -12.10 -5.34 19.65
N PRO A 248 -13.08 -6.27 19.64
CA PRO A 248 -13.80 -6.67 18.43
C PRO A 248 -14.82 -5.61 18.04
N VAL A 249 -14.37 -4.55 17.39
CA VAL A 249 -15.21 -3.46 16.91
C VAL A 249 -16.13 -3.94 15.77
N LYS A 250 -17.37 -3.47 15.72
CA LYS A 250 -18.26 -3.74 14.57
C LYS A 250 -17.65 -3.15 13.30
N PRO A 251 -17.60 -3.88 12.17
CA PRO A 251 -17.03 -3.39 10.92
C PRO A 251 -17.60 -2.04 10.49
N GLY A 252 -16.72 -1.10 10.13
CA GLY A 252 -17.10 0.22 9.64
C GLY A 252 -17.49 1.25 10.71
N THR A 253 -17.34 0.93 12.01
CA THR A 253 -17.73 1.81 13.11
C THR A 253 -16.56 2.47 13.84
N ASP A 254 -15.32 2.30 13.38
CA ASP A 254 -14.11 2.91 13.95
C ASP A 254 -14.23 4.42 14.16
N LEU A 255 -14.90 5.13 13.23
CA LEU A 255 -15.13 6.56 13.34
C LEU A 255 -15.86 6.94 14.63
N ALA A 256 -16.89 6.17 15.01
CA ALA A 256 -17.66 6.45 16.23
C ALA A 256 -16.79 6.34 17.49
N PHE A 257 -15.90 5.33 17.52
CA PHE A 257 -14.94 5.18 18.62
C PHE A 257 -13.99 6.38 18.72
N VAL A 258 -13.42 6.82 17.59
CA VAL A 258 -12.49 7.96 17.56
C VAL A 258 -13.18 9.27 17.96
N LEU A 259 -14.40 9.52 17.46
CA LEU A 259 -15.17 10.73 17.83
C LEU A 259 -15.48 10.77 19.32
N ALA A 260 -15.83 9.64 19.93
CA ALA A 260 -16.07 9.55 21.35
C ALA A 260 -14.79 9.71 22.20
N LEU A 261 -13.62 9.27 21.71
CA LEU A 261 -12.33 9.60 22.33
C LEU A 261 -12.10 11.11 22.33
N ILE A 262 -12.29 11.77 21.19
CA ILE A 262 -12.15 13.23 21.04
C ILE A 262 -13.09 13.95 21.99
N HIS A 263 -14.37 13.58 22.01
CA HIS A 263 -15.36 14.12 22.96
C HIS A 263 -14.90 13.98 24.41
N THR A 264 -14.44 12.79 24.80
CA THR A 264 -14.01 12.50 26.17
C THR A 264 -12.83 13.36 26.58
N TRP A 265 -11.84 13.55 25.71
CA TRP A 265 -10.68 14.41 25.98
C TRP A 265 -11.06 15.88 26.07
N ILE A 266 -11.97 16.37 25.22
CA ILE A 266 -12.48 17.75 25.29
C ILE A 266 -13.20 17.97 26.61
N LYS A 267 -14.16 17.10 26.97
CA LYS A 267 -14.93 17.16 28.18
C LYS A 267 -14.07 17.18 29.45
N ASN A 268 -13.03 16.35 29.47
CA ASN A 268 -12.14 16.22 30.62
C ASN A 268 -10.97 17.20 30.60
N GLY A 269 -10.79 17.98 29.53
CA GLY A 269 -9.65 18.89 29.36
C GLY A 269 -8.31 18.16 29.23
N THR A 270 -8.32 16.87 28.85
CA THR A 270 -7.14 15.97 28.75
C THR A 270 -6.60 15.90 27.33
N TYR A 271 -6.09 17.02 26.83
CA TYR A 271 -5.42 17.14 25.53
C TYR A 271 -4.34 18.24 25.60
N ASP A 272 -3.41 18.24 24.66
CA ASP A 272 -2.33 19.24 24.59
C ASP A 272 -2.90 20.59 24.09
N LYS A 273 -3.33 21.42 25.04
CA LYS A 273 -3.94 22.74 24.76
C LYS A 273 -2.95 23.69 24.08
N GLU A 274 -1.68 23.65 24.49
CA GLU A 274 -0.65 24.52 23.93
C GLU A 274 -0.39 24.17 22.44
N PHE A 275 -0.31 22.86 22.13
CA PHE A 275 -0.16 22.42 20.75
C PHE A 275 -1.37 22.82 19.89
N ILE A 276 -2.57 22.59 20.40
CA ILE A 276 -3.81 22.92 19.67
C ILE A 276 -3.88 24.41 19.38
N GLU A 277 -3.61 25.26 20.36
CA GLU A 277 -3.66 26.72 20.22
C GLU A 277 -2.62 27.25 19.25
N LYS A 278 -1.37 26.77 19.34
CA LYS A 278 -0.25 27.31 18.56
C LYS A 278 -0.15 26.76 17.13
N PHE A 279 -0.58 25.52 16.90
CA PHE A 279 -0.27 24.79 15.65
C PHE A 279 -1.50 24.30 14.90
N THR A 280 -2.72 24.57 15.37
CA THR A 280 -3.93 24.12 14.68
C THR A 280 -4.92 25.26 14.43
N ILE A 281 -5.84 25.02 13.51
CA ILE A 281 -6.97 25.92 13.22
C ILE A 281 -8.27 25.13 13.19
N GLY A 282 -9.39 25.77 13.58
CA GLY A 282 -10.73 25.19 13.52
C GLY A 282 -11.02 24.15 14.60
N PHE A 283 -10.35 24.21 15.74
CA PHE A 283 -10.62 23.31 16.86
C PHE A 283 -12.01 23.56 17.47
N ASP A 284 -12.49 24.78 17.44
CA ASP A 284 -13.87 25.14 17.76
C ASP A 284 -14.92 24.32 17.02
N LYS A 285 -14.68 24.09 15.73
CA LYS A 285 -15.54 23.23 14.89
C LYS A 285 -15.46 21.76 15.28
N VAL A 286 -14.32 21.30 15.76
CA VAL A 286 -14.17 19.95 16.30
C VAL A 286 -14.98 19.79 17.57
N VAL A 287 -14.92 20.77 18.49
CA VAL A 287 -15.72 20.79 19.71
C VAL A 287 -17.21 20.72 19.40
N GLU A 288 -17.69 21.54 18.49
CA GLU A 288 -19.10 21.54 18.09
C GLU A 288 -19.50 20.23 17.41
N ALA A 289 -18.68 19.71 16.50
CA ALA A 289 -18.98 18.48 15.76
C ALA A 289 -18.98 17.22 16.66
N THR A 290 -18.31 17.26 17.81
CA THR A 290 -18.19 16.09 18.70
C THR A 290 -18.98 16.21 19.99
N LYS A 291 -19.75 17.29 20.20
CA LYS A 291 -20.46 17.55 21.46
C LYS A 291 -21.40 16.42 21.91
N ASP A 292 -22.03 15.74 20.98
CA ASP A 292 -23.01 14.67 21.22
C ASP A 292 -22.43 13.25 21.03
N THR A 293 -21.14 13.13 20.64
CA THR A 293 -20.51 11.83 20.40
C THR A 293 -19.96 11.21 21.70
N THR A 294 -20.84 11.01 22.66
CA THR A 294 -20.48 10.53 24.01
C THR A 294 -20.00 9.08 24.02
N PRO A 295 -19.33 8.62 25.09
CA PRO A 295 -19.00 7.20 25.27
C PRO A 295 -20.21 6.27 25.19
N ALA A 296 -21.39 6.67 25.70
CA ALA A 296 -22.63 5.91 25.61
C ALA A 296 -23.18 5.88 24.17
N TRP A 297 -23.07 6.99 23.42
CA TRP A 297 -23.48 7.02 22.03
C TRP A 297 -22.66 6.03 21.19
N GLN A 298 -21.33 5.98 21.34
CA GLN A 298 -20.51 5.06 20.58
C GLN A 298 -20.72 3.59 20.96
N GLU A 299 -21.04 3.29 22.24
CA GLU A 299 -21.31 1.92 22.69
C GLU A 299 -22.44 1.27 21.87
N ASN A 300 -23.51 2.01 21.62
CA ASN A 300 -24.63 1.55 20.79
C ASN A 300 -24.23 1.25 19.34
N ILE A 301 -23.20 1.94 18.84
CA ILE A 301 -22.74 1.81 17.45
C ILE A 301 -21.67 0.73 17.33
N THR A 302 -20.64 0.79 18.16
CA THR A 302 -19.43 -0.07 18.05
C THR A 302 -19.57 -1.39 18.79
N GLY A 303 -20.41 -1.44 19.82
CA GLY A 303 -20.50 -2.54 20.79
C GLY A 303 -19.39 -2.53 21.85
N ILE A 304 -18.55 -1.49 21.91
CA ILE A 304 -17.51 -1.34 22.94
C ILE A 304 -18.09 -0.56 24.13
N PRO A 305 -18.01 -1.11 25.36
CA PRO A 305 -18.60 -0.45 26.55
C PRO A 305 -18.04 0.95 26.78
N ALA A 306 -18.91 1.89 27.16
CA ALA A 306 -18.55 3.29 27.45
C ALA A 306 -17.40 3.41 28.47
N LYS A 307 -17.48 2.64 29.57
CA LYS A 307 -16.42 2.60 30.59
C LYS A 307 -15.06 2.14 30.04
N THR A 308 -15.06 1.22 29.06
CA THR A 308 -13.84 0.77 28.39
C THR A 308 -13.21 1.91 27.60
N LEU A 309 -14.02 2.67 26.84
CA LEU A 309 -13.53 3.83 26.10
C LEU A 309 -12.99 4.92 27.05
N GLU A 310 -13.70 5.23 28.13
CA GLU A 310 -13.28 6.24 29.12
C GLU A 310 -11.93 5.88 29.75
N ARG A 311 -11.74 4.60 30.12
CA ARG A 311 -10.45 4.09 30.63
C ARG A 311 -9.35 4.25 29.58
N ILE A 312 -9.61 3.84 28.34
CA ILE A 312 -8.66 3.95 27.23
C ILE A 312 -8.28 5.40 26.96
N ALA A 313 -9.25 6.31 26.97
CA ALA A 313 -8.99 7.74 26.79
C ALA A 313 -8.02 8.28 27.84
N GLY A 314 -8.19 7.88 29.13
CA GLY A 314 -7.27 8.23 30.21
C GLY A 314 -5.87 7.61 30.07
N GLU A 315 -5.79 6.36 29.62
CA GLU A 315 -4.51 5.67 29.40
C GLU A 315 -3.71 6.31 28.25
N ILE A 316 -4.38 6.66 27.15
CA ILE A 316 -3.77 7.35 26.01
C ILE A 316 -3.20 8.69 26.44
N TRP A 317 -3.98 9.48 27.20
CA TRP A 317 -3.53 10.77 27.69
C TRP A 317 -2.29 10.66 28.61
N LYS A 318 -2.27 9.69 29.51
CA LYS A 318 -1.12 9.44 30.37
C LYS A 318 0.17 9.11 29.62
N ALA A 319 0.05 8.53 28.43
CA ALA A 319 1.18 8.17 27.57
C ALA A 319 1.63 9.30 26.63
N ALA A 320 0.82 10.36 26.48
CA ALA A 320 1.13 11.47 25.59
C ALA A 320 2.45 12.16 26.00
N PRO A 321 3.24 12.67 25.03
CA PRO A 321 3.04 12.66 23.60
C PRO A 321 3.56 11.39 22.88
N LYS A 322 3.98 10.36 23.59
CA LYS A 322 4.53 9.11 23.00
C LYS A 322 3.42 8.14 22.58
N VAL A 323 2.44 8.66 21.87
CA VAL A 323 1.24 7.95 21.42
C VAL A 323 1.19 7.91 19.92
N ILE A 324 0.70 6.81 19.35
CA ILE A 324 0.36 6.71 17.93
C ILE A 324 -1.06 6.16 17.83
N ILE A 325 -1.96 6.96 17.31
CA ILE A 325 -3.29 6.51 16.88
C ILE A 325 -3.17 6.19 15.40
N ASP A 326 -3.02 4.89 15.07
CA ASP A 326 -2.71 4.44 13.73
C ASP A 326 -4.00 4.31 12.90
N PHE A 327 -4.03 4.98 11.77
CA PHE A 327 -5.19 5.01 10.85
C PHE A 327 -5.44 3.70 10.10
N GLY A 328 -4.59 2.70 10.26
CA GLY A 328 -4.69 1.43 9.52
C GLY A 328 -4.20 1.53 8.08
N HIS A 329 -4.47 0.50 7.31
CA HIS A 329 -4.10 0.42 5.89
C HIS A 329 -5.30 0.43 4.94
N ASN A 330 -6.46 -0.01 5.37
CA ASN A 330 -7.66 -0.15 4.52
C ASN A 330 -8.45 1.16 4.42
N THR A 331 -7.75 2.24 4.10
CA THR A 331 -8.28 3.60 4.14
C THR A 331 -9.10 4.00 2.90
N THR A 332 -9.43 3.08 2.02
CA THR A 332 -10.19 3.39 0.79
C THR A 332 -11.45 2.54 0.62
N THR A 333 -11.80 1.74 1.64
CA THR A 333 -12.83 0.70 1.50
C THR A 333 -14.22 1.12 2.00
N THR A 334 -14.35 2.26 2.69
CA THR A 334 -15.62 2.73 3.23
C THR A 334 -15.94 4.18 2.82
N ARG A 335 -17.23 4.52 2.76
CA ARG A 335 -17.68 5.90 2.47
C ARG A 335 -17.18 6.94 3.47
N ALA A 336 -17.04 6.54 4.74
CA ALA A 336 -16.63 7.43 5.82
C ALA A 336 -15.11 7.57 5.96
N GLU A 337 -14.32 6.94 5.09
CA GLU A 337 -12.88 6.81 5.27
C GLU A 337 -12.13 8.14 5.36
N TYR A 338 -12.53 9.12 4.55
CA TYR A 338 -11.93 10.45 4.61
C TYR A 338 -12.16 11.11 5.99
N ILE A 339 -13.40 11.03 6.50
CA ILE A 339 -13.77 11.61 7.81
C ILE A 339 -13.12 10.82 8.94
N ARG A 340 -13.09 9.48 8.86
CA ARG A 340 -12.41 8.63 9.83
C ARG A 340 -10.92 8.97 9.94
N THR A 341 -10.24 9.08 8.83
CA THR A 341 -8.82 9.43 8.81
C THR A 341 -8.58 10.84 9.36
N ARG A 342 -9.44 11.81 9.04
CA ARG A 342 -9.38 13.14 9.63
C ARG A 342 -9.55 13.11 11.15
N ALA A 343 -10.53 12.36 11.66
CA ALA A 343 -10.75 12.22 13.10
C ALA A 343 -9.53 11.60 13.80
N ILE A 344 -8.92 10.57 13.21
CA ILE A 344 -7.69 9.96 13.74
C ILE A 344 -6.53 10.96 13.75
N MET A 345 -6.36 11.76 12.69
CA MET A 345 -5.32 12.79 12.64
C MET A 345 -5.57 13.90 13.66
N THR A 346 -6.82 14.29 13.86
CA THR A 346 -7.23 15.24 14.93
C THR A 346 -6.88 14.66 16.31
N ALA A 347 -7.22 13.39 16.56
CA ALA A 347 -6.89 12.70 17.79
C ALA A 347 -5.37 12.67 18.07
N ASN A 348 -4.55 12.45 17.04
CA ASN A 348 -3.10 12.54 17.16
C ASN A 348 -2.62 13.97 17.50
N ALA A 349 -3.20 14.98 16.86
CA ALA A 349 -2.88 16.39 17.16
C ALA A 349 -3.22 16.75 18.61
N MET A 350 -4.37 16.27 19.13
CA MET A 350 -4.77 16.48 20.53
C MET A 350 -3.80 15.86 21.54
N MET A 351 -3.06 14.83 21.16
CA MET A 351 -2.00 14.24 21.99
C MET A 351 -0.65 14.97 21.89
N GLY A 352 -0.55 16.04 21.10
CA GLY A 352 0.70 16.79 20.89
C GLY A 352 1.84 15.94 20.34
N ASN A 353 1.55 14.85 19.64
CA ASN A 353 2.52 13.82 19.24
C ASN A 353 3.22 14.14 17.91
N TRP A 354 2.88 15.23 17.24
CA TRP A 354 3.46 15.64 15.97
C TRP A 354 4.92 16.07 16.11
N GLU A 355 5.79 15.52 15.30
CA GLU A 355 7.25 15.74 15.32
C GLU A 355 7.89 15.43 16.71
N LYS A 356 7.26 14.60 17.51
CA LYS A 356 7.76 14.14 18.82
C LYS A 356 8.23 12.69 18.75
N LYS A 357 9.30 12.37 19.51
CA LYS A 357 9.80 11.00 19.64
C LYS A 357 8.69 10.08 20.18
N GLY A 358 8.42 8.99 19.48
CA GLY A 358 7.33 8.06 19.80
C GLY A 358 5.96 8.49 19.25
N GLY A 359 5.92 9.52 18.41
CA GLY A 359 4.73 10.02 17.74
C GLY A 359 4.79 9.91 16.21
N ILE A 360 4.27 10.92 15.54
CA ILE A 360 4.12 11.00 14.08
C ILE A 360 5.04 12.07 13.51
N PHE A 361 5.65 11.79 12.37
CA PHE A 361 6.57 12.69 11.68
C PHE A 361 6.17 12.88 10.23
N GLY A 362 6.44 14.08 9.68
CA GLY A 362 6.41 14.32 8.25
C GLY A 362 7.44 13.48 7.50
N GLY A 363 7.13 13.14 6.27
CA GLY A 363 8.01 12.35 5.41
C GLY A 363 9.16 13.18 4.85
N LYS A 364 10.30 13.28 5.55
CA LYS A 364 11.50 13.89 4.95
C LYS A 364 11.89 13.11 3.70
N LYS A 365 11.89 13.78 2.54
CA LYS A 365 12.42 13.19 1.30
C LYS A 365 13.93 13.05 1.46
N ALA A 366 14.44 11.83 1.41
CA ALA A 366 15.85 11.63 1.16
C ALA A 366 16.19 12.27 -0.20
N LYS A 367 17.26 13.07 -0.25
CA LYS A 367 17.83 13.45 -1.54
C LYS A 367 18.41 12.17 -2.15
N LEU A 368 17.62 11.49 -2.96
CA LEU A 368 18.16 10.47 -3.85
C LEU A 368 18.93 11.23 -4.92
N TYR A 369 20.22 10.93 -5.03
CA TYR A 369 20.97 11.35 -6.20
C TYR A 369 20.28 10.75 -7.42
N ASN A 370 19.88 11.59 -8.36
CA ASN A 370 19.17 11.20 -9.58
C ASN A 370 20.05 10.43 -10.60
N THR A 371 21.19 9.91 -10.18
CA THR A 371 22.15 9.21 -11.04
C THR A 371 21.68 7.88 -11.61
N LEU A 372 20.49 7.36 -11.18
CA LEU A 372 19.90 6.17 -11.78
C LEU A 372 18.40 6.36 -12.12
N ALA A 373 17.88 7.55 -11.98
CA ALA A 373 16.50 7.85 -12.28
C ALA A 373 16.37 8.41 -13.70
N GLY A 374 16.67 7.60 -14.66
CA GLY A 374 15.96 7.73 -15.91
C GLY A 374 16.50 8.67 -16.96
N GLU A 375 17.65 9.29 -16.81
CA GLU A 375 18.26 10.00 -17.95
C GLU A 375 19.05 9.06 -18.87
N GLU A 376 19.56 7.93 -18.37
CA GLU A 376 20.32 6.96 -19.19
C GLU A 376 19.49 5.78 -19.73
N LEU A 377 18.36 5.44 -19.10
CA LEU A 377 17.46 4.34 -19.58
C LEU A 377 16.32 4.82 -20.47
N ILE A 378 16.11 6.12 -20.56
CA ILE A 378 15.01 6.73 -21.31
C ILE A 378 15.43 7.38 -22.65
N PRO A 379 16.70 7.76 -22.88
CA PRO A 379 17.10 8.34 -24.17
C PRO A 379 16.84 7.44 -25.37
N GLU A 380 16.90 6.12 -25.20
CA GLU A 380 16.59 5.16 -26.29
C GLU A 380 15.08 5.02 -26.55
N ILE A 381 14.23 5.35 -25.54
CA ILE A 381 12.76 5.29 -25.66
C ILE A 381 12.20 6.66 -26.05
N THR A 382 12.91 7.71 -25.73
CA THR A 382 12.52 9.08 -26.03
C THR A 382 13.45 9.64 -27.09
N ASN A 383 12.89 10.11 -28.19
CA ASN A 383 13.66 10.96 -29.10
C ASN A 383 14.38 12.02 -28.25
N PRO A 384 15.74 12.02 -28.16
CA PRO A 384 16.48 12.95 -27.30
C PRO A 384 16.24 14.42 -27.63
N ASP A 385 15.75 14.71 -28.84
CA ASP A 385 15.43 16.06 -29.30
C ASP A 385 13.99 16.49 -29.04
N ALA A 386 13.15 15.60 -28.50
CA ALA A 386 11.76 15.91 -28.17
C ALA A 386 11.53 15.77 -26.66
N ALA A 387 11.45 16.87 -25.94
CA ALA A 387 10.98 16.87 -24.56
C ALA A 387 9.59 16.21 -24.50
N ILE A 388 9.44 15.16 -23.68
CA ILE A 388 8.16 14.49 -23.48
C ILE A 388 7.19 15.51 -22.88
N LYS A 389 6.21 15.91 -23.68
CA LYS A 389 5.17 16.84 -23.23
C LYS A 389 4.06 16.07 -22.54
N VAL A 390 3.66 16.51 -21.36
CA VAL A 390 2.46 16.00 -20.71
C VAL A 390 1.27 16.29 -21.62
N PRO A 391 0.44 15.28 -21.96
CA PRO A 391 -0.72 15.50 -22.79
C PRO A 391 -1.66 16.55 -22.19
N LYS A 392 -2.16 17.46 -23.01
CA LYS A 392 -3.11 18.50 -22.59
C LYS A 392 -4.55 18.01 -22.53
N THR A 393 -4.86 16.93 -23.24
CA THR A 393 -6.19 16.31 -23.23
C THR A 393 -6.56 15.87 -21.81
N PRO A 394 -7.75 16.19 -21.31
CA PRO A 394 -8.20 15.76 -19.99
C PRO A 394 -8.19 14.23 -19.87
N ARG A 395 -7.79 13.73 -18.72
CA ARG A 395 -7.84 12.29 -18.42
C ARG A 395 -9.29 11.83 -18.26
N ILE A 396 -9.60 10.59 -18.66
CA ILE A 396 -10.98 10.04 -18.64
C ILE A 396 -11.66 10.04 -17.27
N ASP A 397 -10.92 10.11 -16.17
CA ASP A 397 -11.48 10.18 -14.82
C ASP A 397 -11.74 11.61 -14.33
N GLY A 398 -11.52 12.61 -15.18
CA GLY A 398 -11.70 14.01 -14.84
C GLY A 398 -10.76 14.50 -13.74
N ALA A 399 -9.66 13.78 -13.43
CA ALA A 399 -8.65 14.26 -12.49
C ALA A 399 -7.73 15.28 -13.19
N GLY A 400 -7.36 16.33 -12.46
CA GLY A 400 -6.53 17.42 -12.97
C GLY A 400 -6.99 18.75 -12.42
N GLU A 401 -6.28 19.85 -12.77
CA GLU A 401 -6.58 21.18 -12.21
C GLU A 401 -7.99 21.67 -12.52
N ASP A 402 -8.47 21.33 -13.71
CA ASP A 402 -9.77 21.81 -14.23
C ASP A 402 -10.86 20.70 -14.25
N GLY A 403 -10.57 19.52 -13.70
CA GLY A 403 -11.49 18.39 -13.74
C GLY A 403 -12.38 18.29 -12.49
N PRO A 404 -13.50 17.56 -12.59
CA PRO A 404 -14.40 17.32 -11.45
C PRO A 404 -13.73 16.59 -10.31
N ASN A 405 -12.68 15.82 -10.60
CA ASN A 405 -11.90 15.05 -9.63
C ASN A 405 -10.50 15.67 -9.37
N LYS A 406 -10.39 16.99 -9.38
CA LYS A 406 -9.11 17.72 -9.22
C LYS A 406 -8.32 17.38 -7.95
N PHE A 407 -8.99 16.91 -6.91
CA PHE A 407 -8.34 16.52 -5.65
C PHE A 407 -7.78 15.08 -5.67
N VAL A 408 -8.16 14.25 -6.62
CA VAL A 408 -7.59 12.91 -6.76
C VAL A 408 -6.22 13.06 -7.42
N GLY A 409 -5.17 12.67 -6.69
CA GLY A 409 -3.79 12.88 -7.10
C GLY A 409 -3.54 12.54 -8.56
N ARG A 410 -2.96 13.48 -9.29
CA ARG A 410 -2.72 13.45 -10.75
C ARG A 410 -2.06 12.15 -11.24
N SER A 411 -1.24 11.51 -10.40
CA SER A 411 -0.43 10.35 -10.79
C SER A 411 -1.12 8.99 -10.66
N HIS A 412 -2.29 8.89 -10.01
CA HIS A 412 -2.87 7.58 -9.68
C HIS A 412 -4.23 7.31 -10.32
N GLY A 413 -5.00 8.36 -10.56
CA GLY A 413 -6.31 8.31 -11.21
C GLY A 413 -7.40 7.61 -10.40
N VAL A 414 -8.61 7.55 -10.96
CA VAL A 414 -9.76 6.83 -10.41
C VAL A 414 -10.01 5.58 -11.24
N LEU A 415 -9.45 4.46 -10.83
CA LEU A 415 -9.50 3.19 -11.59
C LEU A 415 -10.92 2.74 -11.93
N MET A 416 -11.89 2.98 -11.05
CA MET A 416 -13.29 2.63 -11.27
C MET A 416 -13.94 3.41 -12.42
N GLN A 417 -13.36 4.52 -12.85
CA GLN A 417 -13.84 5.31 -13.97
C GLN A 417 -13.44 4.72 -15.33
N ILE A 418 -12.42 3.87 -15.40
CA ILE A 418 -11.95 3.29 -16.65
C ILE A 418 -13.06 2.49 -17.36
N PRO A 419 -13.70 1.48 -16.72
CA PRO A 419 -14.78 0.74 -17.36
C PRO A 419 -15.96 1.62 -17.78
N GLN A 420 -16.29 2.61 -16.97
CA GLN A 420 -17.40 3.53 -17.26
C GLN A 420 -17.11 4.42 -18.47
N ALA A 421 -15.87 4.94 -18.58
CA ALA A 421 -15.45 5.73 -19.73
C ALA A 421 -15.46 4.91 -21.03
N ILE A 422 -15.02 3.65 -20.98
CA ILE A 422 -15.05 2.72 -22.10
C ILE A 422 -16.50 2.47 -22.57
N LEU A 423 -17.41 2.19 -21.63
CA LEU A 423 -18.80 1.87 -21.96
C LEU A 423 -19.60 3.07 -22.45
N SER A 424 -19.34 4.25 -21.89
CA SER A 424 -20.04 5.50 -22.26
C SER A 424 -19.41 6.24 -23.44
N GLU A 425 -18.17 5.89 -23.79
CA GLU A 425 -17.32 6.60 -24.76
C GLU A 425 -17.13 8.10 -24.44
N LYS A 426 -17.18 8.44 -23.16
CA LYS A 426 -17.01 9.82 -22.65
C LYS A 426 -15.80 9.95 -21.76
N PRO A 427 -15.05 11.06 -21.84
CA PRO A 427 -15.23 12.24 -22.70
C PRO A 427 -14.83 11.99 -24.16
N TYR A 428 -14.21 10.89 -24.47
CA TYR A 428 -13.80 10.41 -25.79
C TYR A 428 -13.76 8.87 -25.79
N PRO A 429 -13.79 8.21 -26.98
CA PRO A 429 -13.76 6.76 -27.04
C PRO A 429 -12.42 6.21 -26.57
N VAL A 430 -12.45 5.18 -25.72
CA VAL A 430 -11.27 4.39 -25.33
C VAL A 430 -11.35 3.07 -26.09
N LYS A 431 -10.30 2.74 -26.85
CA LYS A 431 -10.24 1.58 -27.74
C LYS A 431 -9.10 0.62 -27.44
N GLY A 432 -8.12 1.06 -26.63
CA GLY A 432 -7.00 0.21 -26.24
C GLY A 432 -6.71 0.25 -24.76
N TRP A 433 -6.19 -0.87 -24.19
CA TRP A 433 -5.76 -0.93 -22.80
C TRP A 433 -4.48 -1.77 -22.65
N PHE A 434 -3.45 -1.18 -22.07
CA PHE A 434 -2.21 -1.87 -21.70
C PHE A 434 -2.10 -1.97 -20.19
N SER A 435 -2.11 -3.18 -19.67
CA SER A 435 -1.99 -3.47 -18.24
C SER A 435 -0.68 -4.20 -17.92
N ILE A 436 0.05 -3.72 -16.91
CA ILE A 436 1.24 -4.40 -16.38
C ILE A 436 1.02 -4.76 -14.92
N ARG A 437 1.06 -6.07 -14.60
CA ARG A 437 0.98 -6.59 -13.22
C ARG A 437 -0.26 -6.08 -12.48
N PHE A 438 -1.39 -5.98 -13.18
CA PHE A 438 -2.61 -5.45 -12.60
C PHE A 438 -3.85 -6.17 -13.17
N ASN A 439 -4.46 -7.01 -12.34
CA ASN A 439 -5.67 -7.76 -12.68
C ASN A 439 -6.92 -6.94 -12.31
N HIS A 440 -7.32 -6.00 -13.17
CA HIS A 440 -8.40 -5.05 -12.90
C HIS A 440 -9.74 -5.71 -12.50
N PRO A 441 -10.23 -6.78 -13.17
CA PRO A 441 -11.50 -7.41 -12.82
C PRO A 441 -11.61 -7.89 -11.36
N ILE A 442 -10.48 -8.25 -10.75
CA ILE A 442 -10.42 -8.76 -9.38
C ILE A 442 -9.99 -7.67 -8.38
N ASN A 443 -9.11 -6.77 -8.81
CA ASN A 443 -8.51 -5.78 -7.89
C ASN A 443 -9.35 -4.52 -7.68
N VAL A 444 -10.36 -4.31 -8.53
CA VAL A 444 -11.22 -3.11 -8.51
C VAL A 444 -12.69 -3.54 -8.43
N ALA A 445 -13.49 -2.80 -7.68
CA ALA A 445 -14.92 -3.08 -7.57
C ALA A 445 -15.62 -2.93 -8.94
N GLY A 446 -16.67 -3.74 -9.18
CA GLY A 446 -17.44 -3.71 -10.42
C GLY A 446 -16.90 -4.68 -11.48
N THR A 447 -16.60 -5.92 -11.08
CA THR A 447 -16.08 -6.99 -11.95
C THR A 447 -16.90 -7.15 -13.24
N GLN A 448 -18.22 -7.22 -13.15
CA GLN A 448 -19.08 -7.39 -14.33
C GLN A 448 -18.97 -6.20 -15.30
N THR A 449 -19.01 -4.97 -14.79
CA THR A 449 -18.83 -3.75 -15.58
C THR A 449 -17.46 -3.71 -16.28
N THR A 450 -16.43 -4.20 -15.57
CA THR A 450 -15.07 -4.32 -16.15
C THR A 450 -15.06 -5.32 -17.30
N ILE A 451 -15.65 -6.51 -17.13
CA ILE A 451 -15.73 -7.54 -18.18
C ILE A 451 -16.47 -7.01 -19.41
N GLU A 452 -17.60 -6.33 -19.21
CA GLU A 452 -18.35 -5.71 -20.32
C GLU A 452 -17.54 -4.65 -21.05
N SER A 453 -16.78 -3.83 -20.32
CA SER A 453 -15.90 -2.82 -20.91
C SER A 453 -14.76 -3.43 -21.72
N LEU A 454 -14.14 -4.50 -21.22
CA LEU A 454 -13.06 -5.20 -21.93
C LEU A 454 -13.54 -5.73 -23.31
N LYS A 455 -14.79 -6.17 -23.40
CA LYS A 455 -15.39 -6.64 -24.67
C LYS A 455 -15.55 -5.54 -25.72
N LYS A 456 -15.58 -4.27 -25.31
CA LYS A 456 -15.72 -3.09 -26.21
C LYS A 456 -14.41 -2.58 -26.80
N LEU A 457 -13.27 -3.05 -26.28
CA LEU A 457 -11.97 -2.58 -26.72
C LEU A 457 -11.53 -3.25 -28.03
N ASP A 458 -10.88 -2.50 -28.89
CA ASP A 458 -10.31 -3.03 -30.14
C ASP A 458 -9.03 -3.84 -29.84
N PHE A 459 -8.24 -3.43 -28.82
CA PHE A 459 -6.98 -4.07 -28.50
C PHE A 459 -6.66 -4.05 -27.00
N ILE A 460 -6.16 -5.18 -26.48
CA ILE A 460 -5.70 -5.33 -25.08
C ILE A 460 -4.32 -5.94 -25.07
N VAL A 461 -3.43 -5.35 -24.24
CA VAL A 461 -2.11 -5.89 -23.91
C VAL A 461 -2.07 -6.17 -22.41
N CYS A 462 -1.75 -7.40 -22.03
CA CYS A 462 -1.54 -7.80 -20.66
C CYS A 462 -0.10 -8.29 -20.47
N SER A 463 0.68 -7.60 -19.64
CA SER A 463 2.01 -8.04 -19.22
C SER A 463 1.92 -8.59 -17.81
N ASP A 464 1.86 -9.90 -17.70
CA ASP A 464 1.73 -10.62 -16.43
C ASP A 464 2.57 -11.90 -16.45
N ILE A 465 2.77 -12.49 -15.28
CA ILE A 465 3.53 -13.75 -15.13
C ILE A 465 2.62 -14.98 -15.13
N TYR A 466 1.32 -14.77 -14.97
CA TYR A 466 0.29 -15.82 -15.03
C TYR A 466 -0.86 -15.38 -15.93
N MET A 467 -1.68 -16.33 -16.35
CA MET A 467 -2.93 -16.04 -17.04
C MET A 467 -3.94 -15.51 -16.03
N SER A 468 -4.07 -14.18 -15.97
CA SER A 468 -4.99 -13.49 -15.07
C SER A 468 -6.38 -13.30 -15.70
N ASP A 469 -7.40 -12.99 -14.88
CA ASP A 469 -8.76 -12.71 -15.40
C ASP A 469 -8.80 -11.54 -16.39
N PHE A 470 -7.87 -10.60 -16.24
CA PHE A 470 -7.71 -9.51 -17.22
C PHE A 470 -7.14 -10.02 -18.55
N ALA A 471 -6.29 -11.06 -18.52
CA ALA A 471 -5.69 -11.63 -19.71
C ALA A 471 -6.69 -12.50 -20.50
N ILE A 472 -7.55 -13.25 -19.80
CA ILE A 472 -8.57 -14.10 -20.41
C ILE A 472 -9.68 -13.29 -21.06
#